data_547b84f52e6236c4ca1c2179883a4433
#
_entry.id   547b84f52e6236c4ca1c2179883a4433
#
_cell.length_a   1.000
_cell.length_b   1.000
_cell.length_c   1.000
_cell.angle_alpha   90.00
_cell.angle_beta   90.00
_cell.angle_gamma   90.00
#
_symmetry.space_group_name_H-M   'P 1'
#
loop_
_entity.id
_entity.type
_entity.pdbx_description
1 polymer ?
#
loop_
_entity_poly.entity_id
_entity_poly.type
_entity_poly.pdbx_seq_one_letter_code
_entity_poly.pdbx_strand_id
1 'polypeptide(L)'
;MELRTDYSDVHFQDNGKIKLLIIVGTRPEIIRLAAVINKCRKYFDVILAHTGQNYDYNLNGVFFHDLKLKDPEVYMDAVGDDLGATCGNIINASYKLMLATKPDAVLVLGDTNSCLSVISAKRLHIPIFHMEAGNRCKDECLPEETNRRIV
;
A
#
# COMPACT_ATOMS: atom_id res chain seq x y z
N MET A 1 15.59 8.40 6.33
CA MET A 1 15.29 6.98 6.58
C MET A 1 15.73 6.22 5.34
N GLU A 2 16.37 5.06 5.48
CA GLU A 2 16.88 4.31 4.32
C GLU A 2 15.77 3.45 3.73
N LEU A 3 15.62 3.44 2.40
CA LEU A 3 14.63 2.64 1.68
C LEU A 3 14.77 1.16 2.04
N ARG A 4 13.72 0.56 2.55
CA ARG A 4 13.70 -0.89 2.79
C ARG A 4 13.68 -1.66 1.47
N THR A 5 14.64 -2.54 1.30
CA THR A 5 14.81 -3.34 0.07
C THR A 5 14.87 -4.85 0.32
N ASP A 6 14.97 -5.27 1.58
CA ASP A 6 14.92 -6.68 1.99
C ASP A 6 13.62 -6.96 2.76
N TYR A 7 12.90 -7.96 2.33
CA TYR A 7 11.62 -8.42 2.86
C TYR A 7 11.64 -9.93 3.13
N SER A 8 12.82 -10.53 3.31
CA SER A 8 12.97 -11.96 3.58
C SER A 8 12.36 -12.41 4.90
N ASP A 9 12.14 -11.46 5.81
CA ASP A 9 11.48 -11.65 7.11
C ASP A 9 9.95 -11.52 7.05
N VAL A 10 9.39 -11.14 5.90
CA VAL A 10 7.96 -10.88 5.72
C VAL A 10 7.28 -12.07 5.07
N HIS A 11 6.36 -12.69 5.80
CA HIS A 11 5.65 -13.87 5.32
C HIS A 11 4.16 -13.79 5.60
N PHE A 12 3.35 -14.33 4.70
CA PHE A 12 1.96 -14.67 4.98
C PHE A 12 1.91 -15.82 6.00
N GLN A 13 0.78 -15.94 6.70
CA GLN A 13 0.60 -17.00 7.72
C GLN A 13 0.44 -18.40 7.11
N ASP A 14 0.23 -18.49 5.80
CA ASP A 14 -0.03 -19.74 5.07
C ASP A 14 -1.16 -20.58 5.67
N ASN A 15 -2.23 -19.89 6.07
CA ASN A 15 -3.40 -20.47 6.73
C ASN A 15 -4.46 -21.07 5.78
N GLY A 16 -4.09 -21.28 4.51
CA GLY A 16 -4.96 -21.83 3.46
C GLY A 16 -5.94 -20.81 2.85
N LYS A 17 -5.87 -19.52 3.25
CA LYS A 17 -6.65 -18.44 2.67
C LYS A 17 -5.88 -17.75 1.54
N ILE A 18 -6.63 -17.03 0.70
CA ILE A 18 -6.05 -16.16 -0.34
C ILE A 18 -5.13 -15.11 0.31
N LYS A 19 -3.93 -14.96 -0.22
CA LYS A 19 -2.89 -14.04 0.23
C LYS A 19 -3.16 -12.65 -0.33
N LEU A 20 -3.59 -11.72 0.51
CA LEU A 20 -3.95 -10.36 0.13
C LEU A 20 -2.94 -9.36 0.67
N LEU A 21 -2.24 -8.66 -0.23
CA LEU A 21 -1.39 -7.54 0.13
C LEU A 21 -2.20 -6.24 0.02
N ILE A 22 -2.34 -5.51 1.11
CA ILE A 22 -2.97 -4.18 1.15
C ILE A 22 -1.88 -3.13 1.29
N ILE A 23 -1.86 -2.12 0.41
CA ILE A 23 -0.85 -1.07 0.44
C ILE A 23 -1.52 0.27 0.72
N VAL A 24 -1.02 0.97 1.72
CA VAL A 24 -1.45 2.31 2.14
C VAL A 24 -0.25 3.23 2.33
N GLY A 25 -0.45 4.53 2.22
CA GLY A 25 0.64 5.50 2.40
C GLY A 25 0.24 6.74 3.19
N THR A 26 -1.05 7.00 3.35
CA THR A 26 -1.55 8.22 3.95
C THR A 26 -2.66 7.93 4.97
N ARG A 27 -2.88 8.88 5.90
CA ARG A 27 -3.94 8.79 6.91
C ARG A 27 -5.35 8.65 6.31
N PRO A 28 -5.74 9.42 5.29
CA PRO A 28 -7.04 9.24 4.66
C PRO A 28 -7.27 7.83 4.12
N GLU A 29 -6.25 7.18 3.56
CA GLU A 29 -6.35 5.79 3.11
C GLU A 29 -6.59 4.84 4.28
N ILE A 30 -5.84 4.98 5.37
CA ILE A 30 -5.99 4.16 6.58
C ILE A 30 -7.40 4.31 7.16
N ILE A 31 -7.89 5.55 7.32
CA ILE A 31 -9.21 5.83 7.86
C ILE A 31 -10.31 5.20 7.00
N ARG A 32 -10.24 5.40 5.68
CA ARG A 32 -11.24 4.88 4.73
C ARG A 32 -11.22 3.36 4.63
N LEU A 33 -10.04 2.75 4.70
CA LEU A 33 -9.88 1.31 4.61
C LEU A 33 -10.03 0.57 5.93
N ALA A 34 -10.13 1.23 7.07
CA ALA A 34 -10.11 0.59 8.39
C ALA A 34 -11.11 -0.57 8.51
N ALA A 35 -12.37 -0.34 8.14
CA ALA A 35 -13.40 -1.38 8.18
C ALA A 35 -13.11 -2.51 7.16
N VAL A 36 -12.60 -2.15 5.98
CA VAL A 36 -12.24 -3.11 4.92
C VAL A 36 -11.07 -3.97 5.37
N ILE A 37 -10.00 -3.38 5.91
CA ILE A 37 -8.83 -4.10 6.44
C ILE A 37 -9.26 -5.10 7.52
N ASN A 38 -10.05 -4.64 8.51
CA ASN A 38 -10.56 -5.52 9.56
C ASN A 38 -11.44 -6.65 9.01
N LYS A 39 -12.22 -6.37 7.96
CA LYS A 39 -13.03 -7.40 7.30
C LYS A 39 -12.16 -8.37 6.51
N CYS A 40 -11.19 -7.87 5.75
CA CYS A 40 -10.26 -8.69 4.98
C CYS A 40 -9.49 -9.66 5.88
N ARG A 41 -9.00 -9.23 7.05
CA ARG A 41 -8.28 -10.09 8.01
C ARG A 41 -9.10 -11.28 8.50
N LYS A 42 -10.44 -11.25 8.40
CA LYS A 42 -11.29 -12.41 8.75
C LYS A 42 -11.34 -13.47 7.66
N TYR A 43 -11.26 -13.05 6.39
CA TYR A 43 -11.49 -13.93 5.24
C TYR A 43 -10.24 -14.25 4.43
N PHE A 44 -9.21 -13.41 4.51
CA PHE A 44 -7.97 -13.53 3.76
C PHE A 44 -6.78 -13.67 4.71
N ASP A 45 -5.67 -14.16 4.18
CA ASP A 45 -4.35 -14.01 4.79
C ASP A 45 -3.81 -12.65 4.37
N VAL A 46 -3.71 -11.69 5.30
CA VAL A 46 -3.47 -10.28 4.97
C VAL A 46 -2.10 -9.84 5.46
N ILE A 47 -1.34 -9.24 4.55
CA ILE A 47 -0.22 -8.34 4.87
C ILE A 47 -0.68 -6.92 4.58
N LEU A 48 -0.61 -6.05 5.60
CA LEU A 48 -0.78 -4.61 5.45
C LEU A 48 0.60 -3.96 5.37
N ALA A 49 0.87 -3.26 4.26
CA ALA A 49 2.12 -2.56 4.02
C ALA A 49 1.89 -1.04 3.97
N HIS A 50 2.76 -0.29 4.64
CA HIS A 50 2.73 1.17 4.64
C HIS A 50 3.93 1.72 3.88
N THR A 51 3.71 2.65 2.93
CA THR A 51 4.78 3.19 2.08
C THR A 51 5.73 4.13 2.83
N GLY A 52 5.35 4.63 4.00
CA GLY A 52 6.16 5.55 4.80
C GLY A 52 5.82 7.03 4.56
N GLN A 53 4.92 7.36 3.63
CA GLN A 53 4.48 8.75 3.46
C GLN A 53 3.81 9.24 4.75
N ASN A 54 4.21 10.45 5.21
CA ASN A 54 3.72 11.06 6.46
C ASN A 54 3.98 10.21 7.72
N TYR A 55 5.15 9.58 7.80
CA TYR A 55 5.56 8.83 8.97
C TYR A 55 5.94 9.76 10.12
N ASP A 56 4.96 10.13 10.94
CA ASP A 56 5.19 10.55 12.32
C ASP A 56 4.70 9.40 13.21
N TYR A 57 5.62 8.69 13.82
CA TYR A 57 5.33 7.52 14.65
C TYR A 57 4.30 7.81 15.75
N ASN A 58 4.35 9.00 16.34
CA ASN A 58 3.42 9.41 17.40
C ASN A 58 1.99 9.66 16.89
N LEU A 59 1.83 9.96 15.60
CA LEU A 59 0.53 10.25 15.00
C LEU A 59 -0.09 9.02 14.31
N ASN A 60 0.70 8.13 13.71
CA ASN A 60 0.17 6.96 13.01
C ASN A 60 -0.23 5.83 13.98
N GLY A 61 0.55 5.57 15.02
CA GLY A 61 0.21 4.57 16.05
C GLY A 61 -1.12 4.85 16.74
N VAL A 62 -1.43 6.12 17.01
CA VAL A 62 -2.72 6.53 17.58
C VAL A 62 -3.88 6.18 16.64
N PHE A 63 -3.75 6.43 15.32
CA PHE A 63 -4.81 6.11 14.36
C PHE A 63 -5.09 4.60 14.25
N PHE A 64 -4.04 3.77 14.22
CA PHE A 64 -4.24 2.32 14.18
C PHE A 64 -4.95 1.83 15.44
N HIS A 65 -4.57 2.33 16.61
CA HIS A 65 -5.20 2.01 17.89
C HIS A 65 -6.67 2.45 17.94
N ASP A 66 -6.95 3.73 17.61
CA ASP A 66 -8.30 4.31 17.67
C ASP A 66 -9.26 3.64 16.68
N LEU A 67 -8.76 3.24 15.52
CA LEU A 67 -9.52 2.51 14.51
C LEU A 67 -9.58 1.00 14.78
N LYS A 68 -9.00 0.53 15.90
CA LYS A 68 -8.90 -0.90 16.25
C LYS A 68 -8.26 -1.72 15.12
N LEU A 69 -7.27 -1.13 14.47
CA LEU A 69 -6.45 -1.80 13.48
C LEU A 69 -5.19 -2.37 14.14
N LYS A 70 -4.77 -3.54 13.69
CA LYS A 70 -3.43 -4.04 13.95
C LYS A 70 -2.44 -3.20 13.15
N ASP A 71 -1.27 -2.94 13.71
CA ASP A 71 -0.18 -2.25 13.02
C ASP A 71 0.16 -2.94 11.69
N PRO A 72 0.67 -2.16 10.71
CA PRO A 72 1.17 -2.74 9.47
C PRO A 72 2.26 -3.79 9.74
N GLU A 73 2.20 -4.88 8.99
CA GLU A 73 3.24 -5.91 9.03
C GLU A 73 4.53 -5.40 8.37
N VAL A 74 4.41 -4.37 7.51
CA VAL A 74 5.54 -3.84 6.72
C VAL A 74 5.51 -2.33 6.66
N TYR A 75 6.66 -1.71 6.93
CA TYR A 75 6.97 -0.34 6.57
C TYR A 75 8.03 -0.35 5.46
N MET A 76 7.75 0.32 4.33
CA MET A 76 8.61 0.32 3.15
C MET A 76 9.68 1.41 3.21
N ASP A 77 9.46 2.45 4.04
CA ASP A 77 10.34 3.61 4.17
C ASP A 77 10.67 4.28 2.81
N ALA A 78 9.63 4.39 1.96
CA ALA A 78 9.78 4.78 0.56
C ALA A 78 9.86 6.31 0.33
N VAL A 79 9.85 7.12 1.39
CA VAL A 79 10.02 8.57 1.25
C VAL A 79 11.43 8.88 0.76
N GLY A 80 11.53 9.59 -0.34
CA GLY A 80 12.78 10.07 -0.91
C GLY A 80 12.98 11.57 -0.65
N ASP A 81 14.10 12.10 -1.15
CA ASP A 81 14.46 13.52 -1.00
C ASP A 81 13.53 14.45 -1.77
N ASP A 82 12.89 13.92 -2.80
CA ASP A 82 11.90 14.62 -3.62
C ASP A 82 10.74 13.71 -4.02
N LEU A 83 9.76 14.28 -4.73
CA LEU A 83 8.57 13.55 -5.16
C LEU A 83 8.90 12.44 -6.16
N GLY A 84 9.85 12.69 -7.07
CA GLY A 84 10.27 11.69 -8.07
C GLY A 84 10.94 10.50 -7.41
N ALA A 85 11.86 10.76 -6.47
CA ALA A 85 12.50 9.73 -5.67
C ALA A 85 11.47 8.91 -4.86
N THR A 86 10.51 9.59 -4.23
CA THR A 86 9.43 8.94 -3.48
C THR A 86 8.60 8.01 -4.38
N CYS A 87 8.17 8.46 -5.55
CA CYS A 87 7.43 7.64 -6.51
C CYS A 87 8.26 6.42 -6.96
N GLY A 88 9.52 6.65 -7.33
CA GLY A 88 10.44 5.58 -7.72
C GLY A 88 10.68 4.55 -6.62
N ASN A 89 10.85 5.02 -5.38
CA ASN A 89 11.04 4.19 -4.20
C ASN A 89 9.80 3.31 -3.91
N ILE A 90 8.59 3.87 -4.02
CA ILE A 90 7.34 3.10 -3.84
C ILE A 90 7.27 1.96 -4.85
N ILE A 91 7.56 2.23 -6.13
CA ILE A 91 7.56 1.19 -7.18
C ILE A 91 8.63 0.13 -6.88
N ASN A 92 9.86 0.54 -6.54
CA ASN A 92 10.95 -0.38 -6.27
C ASN A 92 10.68 -1.25 -5.02
N ALA A 93 10.30 -0.63 -3.91
CA ALA A 93 10.01 -1.32 -2.65
C ALA A 93 8.84 -2.30 -2.81
N SER A 94 7.74 -1.86 -3.45
CA SER A 94 6.58 -2.73 -3.67
C SER A 94 6.90 -3.91 -4.58
N TYR A 95 7.75 -3.72 -5.60
CA TYR A 95 8.19 -4.82 -6.48
C TYR A 95 8.96 -5.89 -5.70
N LYS A 96 9.91 -5.48 -4.86
CA LYS A 96 10.70 -6.39 -4.02
C LYS A 96 9.84 -7.09 -2.96
N LEU A 97 8.92 -6.36 -2.33
CA LEU A 97 7.97 -6.94 -1.38
C LEU A 97 7.11 -8.02 -2.04
N MET A 98 6.54 -7.74 -3.21
CA MET A 98 5.70 -8.69 -3.93
C MET A 98 6.48 -9.92 -4.42
N LEU A 99 7.75 -9.76 -4.84
CA LEU A 99 8.62 -10.90 -5.17
C LEU A 99 8.89 -11.79 -3.97
N ALA A 100 9.13 -11.20 -2.80
CA ALA A 100 9.41 -11.94 -1.57
C ALA A 100 8.16 -12.67 -1.04
N THR A 101 7.01 -11.99 -1.01
CA THR A 101 5.80 -12.49 -0.37
C THR A 101 4.87 -13.28 -1.28
N LYS A 102 4.92 -13.01 -2.61
CA LYS A 102 4.08 -13.68 -3.64
C LYS A 102 2.59 -13.65 -3.29
N PRO A 103 1.98 -12.46 -3.19
CA PRO A 103 0.55 -12.35 -2.90
C PRO A 103 -0.29 -12.83 -4.09
N ASP A 104 -1.49 -13.37 -3.79
CA ASP A 104 -2.48 -13.74 -4.81
C ASP A 104 -3.23 -12.53 -5.36
N ALA A 105 -3.28 -11.43 -4.58
CA ALA A 105 -3.93 -10.19 -4.96
C ALA A 105 -3.34 -8.99 -4.21
N VAL A 106 -3.49 -7.79 -4.82
CA VAL A 106 -3.12 -6.50 -4.24
C VAL A 106 -4.35 -5.61 -4.15
N LEU A 107 -4.55 -4.94 -3.01
CA LEU A 107 -5.59 -3.94 -2.80
C LEU A 107 -4.95 -2.57 -2.56
N VAL A 108 -5.41 -1.57 -3.30
CA VAL A 108 -5.06 -0.16 -3.14
C VAL A 108 -6.31 0.72 -3.10
N LEU A 109 -6.19 1.93 -2.57
CA LEU A 109 -7.26 2.91 -2.52
C LEU A 109 -6.84 4.23 -3.16
N GLY A 110 -7.70 4.77 -4.01
CA GLY A 110 -7.65 6.16 -4.46
C GLY A 110 -6.49 6.45 -5.40
N ASP A 111 -5.80 7.54 -5.13
CA ASP A 111 -4.98 8.25 -6.10
C ASP A 111 -3.68 8.85 -5.52
N THR A 112 -3.38 8.55 -4.28
CA THR A 112 -2.11 8.96 -3.67
C THR A 112 -0.94 8.19 -4.28
N ASN A 113 0.29 8.60 -4.00
CA ASN A 113 1.46 7.93 -4.59
C ASN A 113 1.58 6.44 -4.20
N SER A 114 0.96 6.02 -3.10
CA SER A 114 0.92 4.59 -2.69
C SER A 114 0.31 3.70 -3.79
N CYS A 115 -0.67 4.22 -4.56
CA CYS A 115 -1.31 3.48 -5.64
C CYS A 115 -0.36 3.16 -6.80
N LEU A 116 0.78 3.86 -6.95
CA LEU A 116 1.81 3.54 -7.97
C LEU A 116 2.43 2.15 -7.77
N SER A 117 2.27 1.55 -6.61
CA SER A 117 2.64 0.14 -6.36
C SER A 117 1.96 -0.84 -7.31
N VAL A 118 0.84 -0.46 -7.94
CA VAL A 118 0.15 -1.30 -8.93
C VAL A 118 0.98 -1.53 -10.19
N ILE A 119 1.94 -0.63 -10.51
CA ILE A 119 2.88 -0.83 -11.61
C ILE A 119 3.67 -2.12 -11.36
N SER A 120 4.13 -2.33 -10.13
CA SER A 120 4.83 -3.55 -9.71
C SER A 120 3.94 -4.78 -9.79
N ALA A 121 2.71 -4.69 -9.26
CA ALA A 121 1.74 -5.78 -9.32
C ALA A 121 1.43 -6.18 -10.77
N LYS A 122 1.23 -5.19 -11.65
CA LYS A 122 0.96 -5.45 -13.08
C LYS A 122 2.12 -6.15 -13.76
N ARG A 123 3.37 -5.75 -13.47
CA ARG A 123 4.57 -6.39 -14.01
C ARG A 123 4.76 -7.83 -13.54
N LEU A 124 4.27 -8.14 -12.34
CA LEU A 124 4.33 -9.47 -11.74
C LEU A 124 3.07 -10.31 -12.02
N HIS A 125 2.15 -9.81 -12.85
CA HIS A 125 0.86 -10.45 -13.18
C HIS A 125 -0.01 -10.76 -11.95
N ILE A 126 0.09 -9.93 -10.91
CA ILE A 126 -0.73 -10.06 -9.70
C ILE A 126 -2.04 -9.29 -9.91
N PRO A 127 -3.22 -9.90 -9.67
CA PRO A 127 -4.51 -9.23 -9.72
C PRO A 127 -4.57 -8.00 -8.80
N ILE A 128 -5.12 -6.90 -9.32
CA ILE A 128 -5.21 -5.62 -8.64
C ILE A 128 -6.69 -5.30 -8.36
N PHE A 129 -6.97 -4.95 -7.12
CA PHE A 129 -8.26 -4.41 -6.69
C PHE A 129 -8.06 -2.95 -6.29
N HIS A 130 -8.62 -2.04 -7.07
CA HIS A 130 -8.48 -0.60 -6.89
C HIS A 130 -9.81 -0.01 -6.42
N MET A 131 -9.88 0.38 -5.15
CA MET A 131 -11.04 1.09 -4.60
C MET A 131 -11.00 2.57 -4.98
N GLU A 132 -12.15 3.16 -5.21
CA GLU A 132 -12.32 4.54 -5.72
C GLU A 132 -11.75 4.74 -7.15
N ALA A 133 -11.63 3.71 -7.93
CA ALA A 133 -11.07 3.73 -9.28
C ALA A 133 -11.84 4.62 -10.28
N GLY A 134 -13.12 4.88 -10.01
CA GLY A 134 -13.97 5.72 -10.88
C GLY A 134 -13.87 7.22 -10.64
N ASN A 135 -13.19 7.64 -9.60
CA ASN A 135 -13.02 9.06 -9.28
C ASN A 135 -12.12 9.73 -10.33
N ARG A 136 -12.58 10.83 -10.89
CA ARG A 136 -11.85 11.59 -11.91
C ARG A 136 -11.85 13.07 -11.57
N CYS A 137 -10.79 13.78 -11.96
CA CYS A 137 -10.68 15.22 -11.90
C CYS A 137 -10.53 15.79 -13.32
N LYS A 138 -11.12 16.98 -13.57
CA LYS A 138 -10.96 17.67 -14.86
C LYS A 138 -9.64 18.44 -14.95
N ASP A 139 -9.02 18.73 -13.81
CA ASP A 139 -7.71 19.38 -13.75
C ASP A 139 -6.62 18.32 -13.84
N GLU A 140 -6.00 18.22 -15.01
CA GLU A 140 -4.93 17.27 -15.31
C GLU A 140 -3.58 17.68 -14.68
N CYS A 141 -3.48 18.89 -14.13
CA CYS A 141 -2.28 19.33 -13.42
C CYS A 141 -2.16 18.77 -12.00
N LEU A 142 -3.25 18.18 -11.47
CA LEU A 142 -3.22 17.54 -10.17
C LEU A 142 -2.47 16.21 -10.22
N PRO A 143 -1.49 16.00 -9.33
CA PRO A 143 -0.74 14.74 -9.25
C PRO A 143 -1.64 13.51 -9.10
N GLU A 144 -2.73 13.67 -8.35
CA GLU A 144 -3.72 12.62 -8.11
C GLU A 144 -4.42 12.19 -9.41
N GLU A 145 -4.72 13.11 -10.33
CA GLU A 145 -5.32 12.75 -11.62
C GLU A 145 -4.32 12.00 -12.51
N THR A 146 -3.04 12.38 -12.46
CA THR A 146 -1.97 11.61 -13.12
C THR A 146 -1.92 10.18 -12.58
N ASN A 147 -1.93 10.02 -11.26
CA ASN A 147 -1.93 8.70 -10.62
C ASN A 147 -3.15 7.87 -11.04
N ARG A 148 -4.35 8.46 -11.04
CA ARG A 148 -5.59 7.77 -11.48
C ARG A 148 -5.52 7.26 -12.93
N ARG A 149 -4.81 7.96 -13.81
CA ARG A 149 -4.63 7.54 -15.21
C ARG A 149 -3.62 6.42 -15.37
N ILE A 150 -2.67 6.31 -14.44
CA ILE A 150 -1.63 5.26 -14.46
C ILE A 150 -2.19 3.95 -13.91
N VAL A 151 -2.97 4.04 -12.84
CA VAL A 151 -3.55 2.89 -12.13
C VAL A 151 -4.76 2.31 -12.85
#